data_7fef1c06eee3377a5937a866a3c99d71
#
_entry.id   7fef1c06eee3377a5937a866a3c99d71
#
_cell.length_a   1.000
_cell.length_b   1.000
_cell.length_c   1.000
_cell.angle_alpha   90.00
_cell.angle_beta   90.00
_cell.angle_gamma   90.00
#
_symmetry.space_group_name_H-M   'P 1'
#
loop_
_entity.id
_entity.type
_entity.pdbx_description
1 polymer ?
#
loop_
_entity_poly.entity_id
_entity_poly.type
_entity_poly.pdbx_seq_one_letter_code
_entity_poly.pdbx_strand_id
1 'polypeptide(L)'
;GTILSSGASIHGETEQGKVNELYEEWLKVHKQKVGDLMGSLDEVAGRLESVHDDHEERIQSEEYLALVRRAFRSWDQAETQEKRAYVVNLISNAGASHLCPDDLIRLFNDWLDRYHETHFRVIRAIYKTPGITRLGIWKSVSVTVPRDDSADADLYRLLIHDLSTGRVIRQFRQTTYDGQFLKQSTKGRGGKTSSSTMESAFEDTKSYQLT
;
A
#
# COMPACT_ATOMS: atom_id res chain seq x y z
N GLY A 1 -61.85 25.04 15.40
CA GLY A 1 -60.80 24.53 14.51
C GLY A 1 -59.48 25.17 14.78
N THR A 2 -58.53 24.48 15.47
CA THR A 2 -57.13 24.88 15.43
C THR A 2 -56.32 23.77 16.15
N ILE A 3 -56.04 22.67 15.49
CA ILE A 3 -55.03 21.69 15.93
C ILE A 3 -54.48 21.03 14.67
N LEU A 4 -53.55 21.68 13.94
CA LEU A 4 -52.76 21.01 12.88
C LEU A 4 -51.46 21.82 12.53
N SER A 5 -50.77 22.39 13.52
CA SER A 5 -49.47 23.07 13.19
C SER A 5 -48.26 22.64 14.05
N SER A 6 -48.43 21.71 15.01
CA SER A 6 -47.32 21.34 15.90
C SER A 6 -46.54 20.12 15.49
N GLY A 7 -46.95 19.34 14.50
CA GLY A 7 -46.24 18.11 14.10
C GLY A 7 -45.09 18.35 13.12
N ALA A 8 -45.16 19.36 12.26
CA ALA A 8 -44.15 19.64 11.26
C ALA A 8 -42.90 20.34 11.85
N SER A 9 -43.07 21.10 12.93
CA SER A 9 -41.96 21.84 13.58
C SER A 9 -41.02 20.94 14.35
N ILE A 10 -41.53 19.89 15.01
CA ILE A 10 -40.73 18.98 15.81
C ILE A 10 -39.84 18.06 14.93
N HIS A 11 -40.35 17.70 13.74
CA HIS A 11 -39.55 16.90 12.78
C HIS A 11 -38.42 17.71 12.14
N GLY A 12 -38.64 18.96 11.83
CA GLY A 12 -37.61 19.87 11.28
C GLY A 12 -36.51 20.19 12.29
N GLU A 13 -36.82 20.37 13.56
CA GLU A 13 -35.83 20.62 14.62
C GLU A 13 -34.96 19.39 14.90
N THR A 14 -35.51 18.20 14.84
CA THR A 14 -34.73 16.94 15.03
C THR A 14 -33.81 16.63 13.84
N GLU A 15 -34.21 16.93 12.62
CA GLU A 15 -33.36 16.80 11.43
C GLU A 15 -32.22 17.83 11.43
N GLN A 16 -32.51 19.07 11.76
CA GLN A 16 -31.50 20.13 11.88
C GLN A 16 -30.52 19.86 13.00
N GLY A 17 -30.95 19.28 14.11
CA GLY A 17 -30.10 18.83 15.20
C GLY A 17 -29.10 17.77 14.73
N LYS A 18 -29.56 16.74 14.02
CA LYS A 18 -28.70 15.70 13.45
C LYS A 18 -27.69 16.24 12.41
N VAL A 19 -28.10 17.16 11.57
CA VAL A 19 -27.19 17.82 10.60
C VAL A 19 -26.12 18.60 11.33
N ASN A 20 -26.47 19.32 12.38
CA ASN A 20 -25.49 20.06 13.19
C ASN A 20 -24.53 19.14 13.92
N GLU A 21 -24.98 18.03 14.50
CA GLU A 21 -24.11 17.02 15.11
C GLU A 21 -23.13 16.41 14.12
N LEU A 22 -23.59 16.05 12.93
CA LEU A 22 -22.73 15.55 11.85
C LEU A 22 -21.70 16.59 11.41
N TYR A 23 -22.09 17.85 11.34
CA TYR A 23 -21.19 18.94 10.97
C TYR A 23 -20.11 19.18 12.04
N GLU A 24 -20.48 19.19 13.31
CA GLU A 24 -19.52 19.31 14.42
C GLU A 24 -18.53 18.13 14.47
N GLU A 25 -19.02 16.90 14.29
CA GLU A 25 -18.14 15.72 14.22
C GLU A 25 -17.20 15.79 13.00
N TRP A 26 -17.71 16.21 11.84
CA TRP A 26 -16.89 16.41 10.65
C TRP A 26 -15.80 17.48 10.89
N LEU A 27 -16.14 18.62 11.50
CA LEU A 27 -15.19 19.67 11.85
C LEU A 27 -14.10 19.18 12.82
N LYS A 28 -14.48 18.40 13.81
CA LYS A 28 -13.55 17.81 14.78
C LYS A 28 -12.55 16.88 14.10
N VAL A 29 -13.04 15.98 13.26
CA VAL A 29 -12.20 15.06 12.48
C VAL A 29 -11.26 15.84 11.54
N HIS A 30 -11.77 16.90 10.90
CA HIS A 30 -10.97 17.71 9.99
C HIS A 30 -9.86 18.49 10.71
N LYS A 31 -10.16 19.07 11.87
CA LYS A 31 -9.15 19.74 12.73
C LYS A 31 -8.07 18.78 13.19
N GLN A 32 -8.44 17.57 13.57
CA GLN A 32 -7.48 16.54 13.94
C GLN A 32 -6.57 16.15 12.76
N LYS A 33 -7.15 15.92 11.57
CA LYS A 33 -6.38 15.63 10.35
C LYS A 33 -5.39 16.75 10.01
N VAL A 34 -5.77 18.01 10.16
CA VAL A 34 -4.86 19.15 9.93
C VAL A 34 -3.70 19.13 10.93
N GLY A 35 -3.97 18.84 12.22
CA GLY A 35 -2.93 18.69 13.24
C GLY A 35 -1.96 17.54 12.92
N ASP A 36 -2.49 16.38 12.52
CA ASP A 36 -1.70 15.21 12.14
C ASP A 36 -0.84 15.50 10.89
N LEU A 37 -1.39 16.27 9.95
CA LEU A 37 -0.66 16.70 8.75
C LEU A 37 0.50 17.62 9.10
N MET A 38 0.28 18.62 9.98
CA MET A 38 1.34 19.51 10.44
C MET A 38 2.45 18.73 11.14
N GLY A 39 2.10 17.79 12.03
CA GLY A 39 3.09 16.92 12.66
C GLY A 39 3.89 16.07 11.66
N SER A 40 3.25 15.58 10.61
CA SER A 40 3.91 14.86 9.54
C SER A 40 4.85 15.73 8.71
N LEU A 41 4.47 17.00 8.47
CA LEU A 41 5.34 17.99 7.81
C LEU A 41 6.56 18.33 8.63
N ASP A 42 6.39 18.51 9.94
CA ASP A 42 7.49 18.76 10.87
C ASP A 42 8.45 17.56 10.89
N GLU A 43 7.94 16.34 10.84
CA GLU A 43 8.76 15.12 10.74
C GLU A 43 9.57 15.09 9.44
N VAL A 44 8.96 15.43 8.29
CA VAL A 44 9.66 15.53 7.00
C VAL A 44 10.74 16.62 7.09
N ALA A 45 10.41 17.79 7.58
CA ALA A 45 11.35 18.91 7.74
C ALA A 45 12.54 18.51 8.62
N GLY A 46 12.30 17.94 9.80
CA GLY A 46 13.37 17.49 10.69
C GLY A 46 14.29 16.42 10.10
N ARG A 47 13.75 15.55 9.25
CA ARG A 47 14.57 14.57 8.52
C ARG A 47 15.42 15.22 7.43
N LEU A 48 14.89 16.23 6.73
CA LEU A 48 15.59 16.96 5.69
C LEU A 48 16.66 17.87 6.23
N GLU A 49 16.45 18.52 7.38
CA GLU A 49 17.46 19.33 8.09
C GLU A 49 18.69 18.52 8.52
N SER A 50 18.52 17.22 8.74
CA SER A 50 19.64 16.32 9.09
C SER A 50 20.52 15.92 7.88
N VAL A 51 20.14 16.31 6.67
CA VAL A 51 20.82 15.99 5.41
C VAL A 51 21.56 17.22 4.91
N HIS A 52 22.83 17.07 4.48
CA HIS A 52 23.77 18.15 4.13
C HIS A 52 23.27 19.12 3.05
N ASP A 53 23.90 20.31 2.98
CA ASP A 53 23.57 21.49 2.18
C ASP A 53 23.26 21.27 0.67
N ASP A 54 23.70 20.16 0.09
CA ASP A 54 23.47 19.84 -1.35
C ASP A 54 22.00 19.56 -1.72
N HIS A 55 21.11 19.48 -0.74
CA HIS A 55 19.70 19.12 -0.95
C HIS A 55 18.74 20.32 -0.89
N GLU A 56 19.21 21.50 -0.49
CA GLU A 56 18.36 22.69 -0.39
C GLU A 56 17.74 23.07 -1.74
N GLU A 57 18.53 23.02 -2.83
CA GLU A 57 18.06 23.27 -4.19
C GLU A 57 16.96 22.28 -4.60
N ARG A 58 17.10 21.00 -4.22
CA ARG A 58 16.11 19.96 -4.49
C ARG A 58 14.79 20.24 -3.77
N ILE A 59 14.84 20.55 -2.49
CA ILE A 59 13.64 20.77 -1.66
C ILE A 59 12.84 21.99 -2.14
N GLN A 60 13.54 23.01 -2.67
CA GLN A 60 12.91 24.22 -3.20
C GLN A 60 12.47 24.08 -4.67
N SER A 61 12.81 22.97 -5.34
CA SER A 61 12.45 22.78 -6.74
C SER A 61 10.94 22.61 -6.93
N GLU A 62 10.43 23.11 -8.05
CA GLU A 62 9.01 22.99 -8.42
C GLU A 62 8.59 21.53 -8.56
N GLU A 63 9.49 20.69 -9.05
CA GLU A 63 9.30 19.25 -9.22
C GLU A 63 9.09 18.55 -7.89
N TYR A 64 9.93 18.83 -6.89
CA TYR A 64 9.78 18.25 -5.55
C TYR A 64 8.49 18.75 -4.88
N LEU A 65 8.19 20.04 -4.97
CA LEU A 65 6.94 20.60 -4.42
C LEU A 65 5.70 20.00 -5.09
N ALA A 66 5.76 19.64 -6.37
CA ALA A 66 4.70 18.94 -7.04
C ALA A 66 4.51 17.51 -6.51
N LEU A 67 5.62 16.79 -6.22
CA LEU A 67 5.60 15.47 -5.56
C LEU A 67 4.98 15.56 -4.16
N VAL A 68 5.41 16.53 -3.37
CA VAL A 68 4.87 16.79 -2.02
C VAL A 68 3.36 17.04 -2.08
N ARG A 69 2.89 17.92 -2.96
CA ARG A 69 1.45 18.20 -3.13
C ARG A 69 0.64 16.96 -3.52
N ARG A 70 1.19 16.08 -4.36
CA ARG A 70 0.56 14.83 -4.73
C ARG A 70 0.50 13.86 -3.54
N ALA A 71 1.63 13.68 -2.88
CA ALA A 71 1.74 12.79 -1.75
C ALA A 71 0.83 13.18 -0.57
N PHE A 72 0.62 14.47 -0.35
CA PHE A 72 -0.34 14.92 0.66
C PHE A 72 -1.78 14.56 0.34
N ARG A 73 -2.17 14.53 -0.92
CA ARG A 73 -3.50 14.03 -1.30
C ARG A 73 -3.64 12.54 -0.95
N SER A 74 -2.62 11.74 -1.24
CA SER A 74 -2.57 10.32 -0.86
C SER A 74 -2.58 10.15 0.67
N TRP A 75 -1.87 11.01 1.39
CA TRP A 75 -1.84 11.03 2.85
C TRP A 75 -3.23 11.35 3.46
N ASP A 76 -3.93 12.34 2.92
CA ASP A 76 -5.28 12.71 3.38
C ASP A 76 -6.30 11.60 3.11
N GLN A 77 -6.18 10.90 2.00
CA GLN A 77 -7.02 9.77 1.63
C GLN A 77 -6.66 8.48 2.36
N ALA A 78 -5.47 8.42 2.99
CA ALA A 78 -5.04 7.23 3.68
C ALA A 78 -5.90 6.94 4.93
N GLU A 79 -6.50 5.76 4.94
CA GLU A 79 -7.42 5.32 6.01
C GLU A 79 -6.67 4.97 7.31
N THR A 80 -5.38 4.62 7.22
CA THR A 80 -4.60 4.11 8.33
C THR A 80 -3.33 4.90 8.58
N GLN A 81 -2.87 4.91 9.82
CA GLN A 81 -1.62 5.57 10.21
C GLN A 81 -0.39 4.90 9.54
N GLU A 82 -0.44 3.59 9.30
CA GLU A 82 0.65 2.89 8.60
C GLU A 82 0.82 3.42 7.17
N LYS A 83 -0.27 3.61 6.42
CA LYS A 83 -0.22 4.20 5.08
C LYS A 83 0.30 5.65 5.12
N ARG A 84 -0.15 6.45 6.08
CA ARG A 84 0.35 7.82 6.27
C ARG A 84 1.85 7.86 6.52
N ALA A 85 2.36 6.97 7.36
CA ALA A 85 3.79 6.84 7.62
C ALA A 85 4.57 6.46 6.35
N TYR A 86 4.03 5.62 5.48
CA TYR A 86 4.67 5.32 4.19
C TYR A 86 4.75 6.55 3.28
N VAL A 87 3.71 7.39 3.23
CA VAL A 87 3.73 8.64 2.46
C VAL A 87 4.80 9.59 2.99
N VAL A 88 4.86 9.79 4.32
CA VAL A 88 5.89 10.62 4.98
C VAL A 88 7.29 10.12 4.65
N ASN A 89 7.53 8.81 4.74
CA ASN A 89 8.81 8.20 4.39
C ASN A 89 9.16 8.41 2.91
N LEU A 90 8.19 8.27 2.00
CA LEU A 90 8.39 8.47 0.58
C LEU A 90 8.85 9.90 0.28
N ILE A 91 8.17 10.91 0.84
CA ILE A 91 8.50 12.33 0.63
C ILE A 91 9.87 12.65 1.23
N SER A 92 10.13 12.23 2.47
CA SER A 92 11.41 12.47 3.15
C SER A 92 12.57 11.89 2.34
N ASN A 93 12.44 10.65 1.86
CA ASN A 93 13.48 10.02 1.05
C ASN A 93 13.64 10.71 -0.32
N ALA A 94 12.55 11.17 -0.93
CA ALA A 94 12.57 11.89 -2.21
C ALA A 94 13.26 13.26 -2.12
N GLY A 95 13.16 13.94 -0.98
CA GLY A 95 13.87 15.19 -0.71
C GLY A 95 15.33 14.98 -0.32
N ALA A 96 15.61 13.90 0.41
CA ALA A 96 16.94 13.60 0.93
C ALA A 96 17.90 12.96 -0.10
N SER A 97 17.42 12.55 -1.27
CA SER A 97 18.23 11.79 -2.21
C SER A 97 17.83 12.04 -3.65
N HIS A 98 18.84 12.34 -4.50
CA HIS A 98 18.69 12.36 -5.96
C HIS A 98 18.78 10.95 -6.60
N LEU A 99 18.96 9.90 -5.82
CA LEU A 99 19.13 8.54 -6.32
C LEU A 99 17.88 7.93 -6.95
N CYS A 100 16.70 8.44 -6.59
CA CYS A 100 15.44 7.97 -7.14
C CYS A 100 14.85 8.99 -8.10
N PRO A 101 14.68 8.66 -9.40
CA PRO A 101 14.02 9.53 -10.36
C PRO A 101 12.58 9.87 -9.93
N ASP A 102 12.12 11.08 -10.24
CA ASP A 102 10.79 11.56 -9.88
C ASP A 102 9.66 10.67 -10.40
N ASP A 103 9.84 10.05 -11.57
CA ASP A 103 8.87 9.13 -12.13
C ASP A 103 8.69 7.85 -11.27
N LEU A 104 9.77 7.36 -10.65
CA LEU A 104 9.66 6.25 -9.70
C LEU A 104 8.99 6.69 -8.39
N ILE A 105 9.24 7.91 -7.93
CA ILE A 105 8.55 8.44 -6.73
C ILE A 105 7.05 8.57 -7.01
N ARG A 106 6.66 9.06 -8.20
CA ARG A 106 5.26 9.10 -8.64
C ARG A 106 4.63 7.71 -8.70
N LEU A 107 5.36 6.73 -9.24
CA LEU A 107 4.93 5.33 -9.28
C LEU A 107 4.73 4.75 -7.88
N PHE A 108 5.64 5.00 -6.95
CA PHE A 108 5.48 4.55 -5.56
C PHE A 108 4.29 5.21 -4.87
N ASN A 109 4.04 6.49 -5.15
CA ASN A 109 2.85 7.15 -4.65
C ASN A 109 1.57 6.51 -5.19
N ASP A 110 1.53 6.15 -6.49
CA ASP A 110 0.39 5.43 -7.08
C ASP A 110 0.18 4.05 -6.44
N TRP A 111 1.25 3.37 -6.05
CA TRP A 111 1.15 2.12 -5.31
C TRP A 111 0.59 2.32 -3.90
N LEU A 112 0.96 3.41 -3.21
CA LEU A 112 0.38 3.76 -1.90
C LEU A 112 -1.13 4.01 -1.99
N ASP A 113 -1.59 4.64 -3.07
CA ASP A 113 -3.02 4.85 -3.31
C ASP A 113 -3.75 3.54 -3.62
N ARG A 114 -3.15 2.70 -4.48
CA ARG A 114 -3.78 1.50 -5.02
C ARG A 114 -3.81 0.32 -4.06
N TYR A 115 -2.71 0.09 -3.31
CA TYR A 115 -2.52 -1.12 -2.53
C TYR A 115 -2.96 -0.94 -1.08
N HIS A 116 -3.59 -2.00 -0.54
CA HIS A 116 -3.96 -2.08 0.87
C HIS A 116 -2.78 -2.57 1.73
N GLU A 117 -2.87 -2.44 3.04
CA GLU A 117 -1.82 -2.83 3.98
C GLU A 117 -1.36 -4.28 3.83
N THR A 118 -2.30 -5.19 3.52
CA THR A 118 -1.95 -6.59 3.31
C THR A 118 -1.00 -6.79 2.13
N HIS A 119 -1.12 -5.99 1.06
CA HIS A 119 -0.15 -5.99 -0.03
C HIS A 119 1.24 -5.54 0.45
N PHE A 120 1.32 -4.50 1.28
CA PHE A 120 2.61 -4.03 1.83
C PHE A 120 3.23 -5.06 2.76
N ARG A 121 2.44 -5.84 3.52
CA ARG A 121 2.95 -6.97 4.30
C ARG A 121 3.57 -8.05 3.42
N VAL A 122 2.94 -8.36 2.28
CA VAL A 122 3.49 -9.29 1.27
C VAL A 122 4.79 -8.74 0.68
N ILE A 123 4.82 -7.47 0.25
CA ILE A 123 6.02 -6.81 -0.26
C ILE A 123 7.15 -6.87 0.77
N ARG A 124 6.86 -6.56 2.03
CA ARG A 124 7.84 -6.61 3.13
C ARG A 124 8.39 -8.01 3.37
N ALA A 125 7.54 -9.04 3.28
CA ALA A 125 7.98 -10.44 3.42
C ALA A 125 8.95 -10.82 2.30
N ILE A 126 8.66 -10.46 1.05
CA ILE A 126 9.51 -10.71 -0.11
C ILE A 126 10.83 -9.90 -0.03
N TYR A 127 10.75 -8.63 0.40
CA TYR A 127 11.93 -7.78 0.59
C TYR A 127 12.91 -8.36 1.60
N LYS A 128 12.39 -8.85 2.72
CA LYS A 128 13.22 -9.45 3.78
C LYS A 128 13.84 -10.79 3.39
N THR A 129 13.17 -11.53 2.52
CA THR A 129 13.60 -12.87 2.11
C THR A 129 13.41 -13.03 0.59
N PRO A 130 14.32 -12.48 -0.24
CA PRO A 130 14.25 -12.66 -1.68
C PRO A 130 14.28 -14.16 -2.06
N GLY A 131 13.40 -14.54 -2.97
CA GLY A 131 13.23 -15.95 -3.33
C GLY A 131 12.30 -16.73 -2.39
N ILE A 132 11.58 -16.06 -1.52
CA ILE A 132 10.57 -16.68 -0.65
C ILE A 132 9.46 -17.33 -1.47
N THR A 133 8.98 -18.50 -1.05
CA THR A 133 7.89 -19.22 -1.71
C THR A 133 6.52 -18.64 -1.31
N ARG A 134 5.45 -18.97 -2.06
CA ARG A 134 4.09 -18.58 -1.72
C ARG A 134 3.72 -18.98 -0.29
N LEU A 135 4.03 -20.21 0.09
CA LEU A 135 3.80 -20.70 1.45
C LEU A 135 4.61 -19.90 2.49
N GLY A 136 5.86 -19.58 2.17
CA GLY A 136 6.71 -18.76 3.03
C GLY A 136 6.18 -17.35 3.23
N ILE A 137 5.71 -16.70 2.17
CA ILE A 137 5.07 -15.38 2.25
C ILE A 137 3.85 -15.46 3.17
N TRP A 138 2.96 -16.44 2.95
CA TRP A 138 1.76 -16.60 3.78
C TRP A 138 2.11 -16.76 5.26
N LYS A 139 3.05 -17.63 5.59
CA LYS A 139 3.51 -17.81 6.99
C LYS A 139 4.09 -16.55 7.62
N SER A 140 4.57 -15.60 6.81
CA SER A 140 5.07 -14.31 7.29
C SER A 140 3.95 -13.28 7.54
N VAL A 141 2.80 -13.42 6.89
CA VAL A 141 1.68 -12.47 6.99
C VAL A 141 0.50 -13.01 7.79
N SER A 142 0.44 -14.33 8.02
CA SER A 142 -0.63 -15.00 8.77
C SER A 142 -0.08 -16.12 9.65
N VAL A 143 -0.83 -16.46 10.70
CA VAL A 143 -0.44 -17.48 11.68
C VAL A 143 -0.76 -18.89 11.21
N THR A 144 -1.84 -19.07 10.45
CA THR A 144 -2.35 -20.38 10.01
C THR A 144 -2.38 -20.46 8.49
N VAL A 145 -2.14 -21.64 7.94
CA VAL A 145 -2.31 -21.92 6.51
C VAL A 145 -3.75 -22.39 6.31
N PRO A 146 -4.59 -21.62 5.61
CA PRO A 146 -5.97 -22.02 5.38
C PRO A 146 -6.05 -23.11 4.29
N ARG A 147 -7.23 -23.68 4.14
CA ARG A 147 -7.50 -24.60 3.04
C ARG A 147 -7.52 -23.86 1.70
N ASP A 148 -7.13 -24.53 0.64
CA ASP A 148 -7.11 -23.95 -0.72
C ASP A 148 -8.50 -23.54 -1.26
N ASP A 149 -9.58 -24.11 -0.71
CA ASP A 149 -10.97 -23.78 -1.03
C ASP A 149 -11.58 -22.72 -0.12
N SER A 150 -10.77 -21.97 0.63
CA SER A 150 -11.23 -20.94 1.56
C SER A 150 -11.18 -19.54 0.92
N ALA A 151 -12.01 -18.64 1.45
CA ALA A 151 -11.99 -17.21 1.07
C ALA A 151 -10.61 -16.56 1.33
N ASP A 152 -9.89 -16.98 2.37
CA ASP A 152 -8.53 -16.49 2.67
C ASP A 152 -7.54 -16.91 1.58
N ALA A 153 -7.66 -18.13 1.04
CA ALA A 153 -6.83 -18.59 -0.07
C ALA A 153 -7.11 -17.80 -1.35
N ASP A 154 -8.38 -17.49 -1.62
CA ASP A 154 -8.77 -16.67 -2.77
C ASP A 154 -8.29 -15.23 -2.63
N LEU A 155 -8.41 -14.63 -1.45
CA LEU A 155 -7.84 -13.32 -1.15
C LEU A 155 -6.32 -13.32 -1.38
N TYR A 156 -5.62 -14.35 -0.91
CA TYR A 156 -4.18 -14.46 -1.08
C TYR A 156 -3.77 -14.59 -2.54
N ARG A 157 -4.51 -15.39 -3.34
CA ARG A 157 -4.30 -15.46 -4.81
C ARG A 157 -4.45 -14.08 -5.45
N LEU A 158 -5.48 -13.32 -5.03
CA LEU A 158 -5.73 -11.97 -5.51
C LEU A 158 -4.54 -11.04 -5.19
N LEU A 159 -4.05 -11.03 -3.94
CA LEU A 159 -2.92 -10.19 -3.53
C LEU A 159 -1.66 -10.47 -4.37
N ILE A 160 -1.31 -11.73 -4.57
CA ILE A 160 -0.16 -12.13 -5.40
C ILE A 160 -0.39 -11.75 -6.88
N HIS A 161 -1.60 -11.93 -7.37
CA HIS A 161 -1.96 -11.55 -8.74
C HIS A 161 -1.83 -10.03 -8.95
N ASP A 162 -2.40 -9.22 -8.07
CA ASP A 162 -2.38 -7.77 -8.16
C ASP A 162 -0.95 -7.21 -8.13
N LEU A 163 -0.12 -7.70 -7.21
CA LEU A 163 1.28 -7.31 -7.12
C LEU A 163 2.09 -7.74 -8.36
N SER A 164 1.79 -8.91 -8.92
CA SER A 164 2.44 -9.40 -10.14
C SER A 164 2.01 -8.59 -11.36
N THR A 165 0.71 -8.30 -11.50
CA THR A 165 0.16 -7.47 -12.58
C THR A 165 0.65 -6.04 -12.49
N GLY A 166 0.75 -5.49 -11.27
CA GLY A 166 1.35 -4.18 -11.00
C GLY A 166 2.87 -4.13 -11.16
N ARG A 167 3.50 -5.25 -11.51
CA ARG A 167 4.96 -5.38 -11.66
C ARG A 167 5.75 -4.97 -10.42
N VAL A 168 5.17 -5.12 -9.26
CA VAL A 168 5.84 -4.90 -7.96
C VAL A 168 6.68 -6.11 -7.59
N ILE A 169 6.14 -7.29 -7.88
CA ILE A 169 6.81 -8.57 -7.66
C ILE A 169 6.91 -9.36 -8.96
N ARG A 170 7.93 -10.19 -9.04
CA ARG A 170 8.10 -11.16 -10.12
C ARG A 170 8.48 -12.52 -9.57
N GLN A 171 8.24 -13.56 -10.34
CA GLN A 171 8.70 -14.89 -9.99
C GLN A 171 10.23 -14.92 -9.99
N PHE A 172 10.83 -15.40 -8.91
CA PHE A 172 12.28 -15.61 -8.83
C PHE A 172 12.71 -16.69 -9.82
N ARG A 173 13.69 -16.39 -10.64
CA ARG A 173 14.29 -17.35 -11.56
C ARG A 173 15.80 -17.31 -11.39
N GLN A 174 16.41 -18.47 -11.26
CA GLN A 174 17.87 -18.56 -11.23
C GLN A 174 18.44 -18.09 -12.57
N THR A 175 19.51 -17.32 -12.51
CA THR A 175 20.24 -16.84 -13.69
C THR A 175 21.63 -17.47 -13.76
N THR A 176 22.18 -17.59 -14.96
CA THR A 176 23.58 -17.87 -15.20
C THR A 176 24.43 -16.68 -14.77
N TYR A 177 25.77 -16.87 -14.75
CA TYR A 177 26.73 -15.77 -14.51
C TYR A 177 26.53 -14.59 -15.50
N ASP A 178 26.10 -14.89 -16.74
CA ASP A 178 25.85 -13.89 -17.80
C ASP A 178 24.43 -13.27 -17.71
N GLY A 179 23.69 -13.49 -16.62
CA GLY A 179 22.36 -12.93 -16.41
C GLY A 179 21.23 -13.60 -17.21
N GLN A 180 21.48 -14.70 -17.92
CA GLN A 180 20.45 -15.46 -18.63
C GLN A 180 19.67 -16.33 -17.66
N PHE A 181 18.35 -16.41 -17.85
CA PHE A 181 17.52 -17.30 -17.03
C PHE A 181 17.83 -18.76 -17.29
N LEU A 182 18.12 -19.51 -16.24
CA LEU A 182 18.26 -20.96 -16.32
C LEU A 182 16.91 -21.57 -16.71
N LYS A 183 16.91 -22.43 -17.74
CA LYS A 183 15.73 -23.26 -18.05
C LYS A 183 15.51 -24.18 -16.85
N GLN A 184 14.34 -24.09 -16.23
CA GLN A 184 13.93 -25.10 -15.28
C GLN A 184 13.94 -26.46 -16.00
N SER A 185 14.83 -27.34 -15.57
CA SER A 185 14.81 -28.74 -16.01
C SER A 185 13.48 -29.32 -15.54
N THR A 186 12.56 -29.51 -16.47
CA THR A 186 11.46 -30.44 -16.27
C THR A 186 12.06 -31.82 -16.24
N LYS A 187 12.62 -32.21 -15.07
CA LYS A 187 12.92 -33.61 -14.82
C LYS A 187 11.63 -34.37 -15.04
N GLY A 188 11.58 -35.10 -16.13
CA GLY A 188 10.47 -35.91 -16.54
C GLY A 188 10.04 -36.81 -15.40
N ARG A 189 9.03 -36.41 -14.69
CA ARG A 189 8.22 -37.29 -13.88
C ARG A 189 7.29 -37.99 -14.84
N GLY A 190 7.78 -39.05 -15.43
CA GLY A 190 6.94 -39.99 -16.18
C GLY A 190 5.86 -40.51 -15.23
N GLY A 191 4.71 -39.98 -15.37
CA GLY A 191 3.51 -40.33 -14.64
C GLY A 191 2.36 -39.54 -15.22
N LYS A 192 1.65 -40.13 -16.21
CA LYS A 192 0.36 -39.69 -16.65
C LYS A 192 -0.60 -39.68 -15.46
N THR A 193 -0.79 -38.55 -14.86
CA THR A 193 -2.04 -38.18 -14.21
C THR A 193 -2.26 -36.71 -14.56
N SER A 194 -3.11 -36.49 -15.54
CA SER A 194 -3.70 -35.17 -15.76
C SER A 194 -4.61 -34.90 -14.58
N SER A 195 -4.02 -34.53 -13.45
CA SER A 195 -4.73 -33.93 -12.35
C SER A 195 -5.11 -32.53 -12.82
N SER A 196 -6.38 -32.34 -13.15
CA SER A 196 -6.99 -31.04 -13.44
C SER A 196 -7.15 -30.19 -12.18
N THR A 197 -6.34 -30.40 -11.18
CA THR A 197 -6.34 -29.59 -9.97
C THR A 197 -5.69 -28.23 -10.25
N MET A 198 -6.39 -27.17 -9.91
CA MET A 198 -5.83 -25.81 -9.93
C MET A 198 -4.57 -25.76 -9.06
N GLU A 199 -3.64 -24.91 -9.45
CA GLU A 199 -2.43 -24.65 -8.66
C GLU A 199 -2.81 -24.13 -7.26
N SER A 200 -2.20 -24.73 -6.22
CA SER A 200 -2.44 -24.33 -4.84
C SER A 200 -2.05 -22.85 -4.63
N ALA A 201 -2.85 -22.13 -3.83
CA ALA A 201 -2.52 -20.78 -3.39
C ALA A 201 -1.20 -20.74 -2.61
N PHE A 202 -0.88 -21.84 -1.91
CA PHE A 202 0.26 -21.98 -1.00
C PHE A 202 1.37 -22.86 -1.57
N GLU A 203 1.50 -22.90 -2.91
CA GLU A 203 2.52 -23.72 -3.56
C GLU A 203 3.93 -23.34 -3.09
N ASP A 204 4.73 -24.33 -2.78
CA ASP A 204 6.09 -24.16 -2.25
C ASP A 204 7.18 -24.20 -3.33
N THR A 205 6.79 -24.41 -4.59
CA THR A 205 7.74 -24.52 -5.72
C THR A 205 8.01 -23.16 -6.40
N LYS A 206 7.06 -22.20 -6.29
CA LYS A 206 7.20 -20.88 -6.88
C LYS A 206 7.66 -19.88 -5.84
N SER A 207 8.77 -19.26 -6.13
CA SER A 207 9.38 -18.22 -5.30
C SER A 207 9.29 -16.85 -5.97
N TYR A 208 9.38 -15.79 -5.18
CA TYR A 208 9.17 -14.41 -5.61
C TYR A 208 10.28 -13.49 -5.16
N GLN A 209 10.48 -12.44 -5.91
CA GLN A 209 11.36 -11.32 -5.59
C GLN A 209 10.70 -10.01 -6.01
N LEU A 210 11.17 -8.89 -5.49
CA LEU A 210 10.79 -7.57 -5.97
C LEU A 210 11.38 -7.34 -7.36
N THR A 211 10.71 -6.50 -8.13
CA THR A 211 11.10 -6.19 -9.53
C THR A 211 12.24 -5.20 -9.57
#